data_5ab2ce6ff95b59c5a85a0448bd46a63f
#
_entry.id   5ab2ce6ff95b59c5a85a0448bd46a63f
#
_cell.length_a   1.000
_cell.length_b   1.000
_cell.length_c   1.000
_cell.angle_alpha   90.00
_cell.angle_beta   90.00
_cell.angle_gamma   90.00
#
_symmetry.space_group_name_H-M   'P 1'
#
loop_
_entity.id
_entity.type
_entity.pdbx_description
1 polymer ?
#
loop_
_entity_poly.entity_id
_entity_poly.type
_entity_poly.pdbx_seq_one_letter_code
_entity_poly.pdbx_strand_id
1 'polypeptide(L)'
;MVTGEKRQQLSWFLTLIIVAIVSFVAGARSDALFANVASVFGVRTSNKTIDLSSVQKTYQELIANYDGKLDTQKLIYGANRGLVEAAGDPHTAYMDPDETKEFDKLLSGQIGGGIGAEIGLRSNKPTIIKPLENSPAQKAGIKAGEAIVKVNDEASSDWSVEKVVSKIRGEVGTSVKLTLLSGGQTREVSVVRQNIVSPAVESEIDGEIGILKVNRFGDDTVSLSRKYASEFVEKGVKKVILDLRNNPGGTVGAAQGLLGIWLDNQIAMTERRGSEIVKTLRTTGAPILGNMKTVVLINGNSASASEITAGALREYGKATLVGQKSYGKGSVQIVLGLPGGSQMKVTEARWYTPKGKNIDKTGIEPDVKVDLSSDDVNNNVDPQMDKAKSL
;
A
#
# COMPACT_ATOMS: atom_id res chain seq x y z
N MET A 1 -68.10 39.57 -4.03
CA MET A 1 -67.83 38.25 -4.65
C MET A 1 -66.41 38.28 -5.23
N VAL A 2 -65.51 37.55 -4.69
CA VAL A 2 -64.16 37.42 -5.29
C VAL A 2 -64.29 36.54 -6.52
N THR A 3 -63.95 37.09 -7.70
CA THR A 3 -64.05 36.43 -8.96
C THR A 3 -63.22 35.15 -9.00
N GLY A 4 -63.66 34.09 -9.74
CA GLY A 4 -63.01 32.80 -9.77
C GLY A 4 -61.52 32.84 -10.12
N GLU A 5 -61.07 33.81 -10.94
CA GLU A 5 -59.68 34.02 -11.30
C GLU A 5 -58.79 34.40 -10.10
N LYS A 6 -59.29 35.25 -9.20
CA LYS A 6 -58.50 35.61 -7.97
C LYS A 6 -58.35 34.44 -7.00
N ARG A 7 -59.32 33.54 -6.94
CA ARG A 7 -59.22 32.29 -6.17
C ARG A 7 -58.17 31.32 -6.78
N GLN A 8 -58.13 31.24 -8.07
CA GLN A 8 -57.20 30.37 -8.80
C GLN A 8 -55.76 30.93 -8.67
N GLN A 9 -55.58 32.23 -8.82
CA GLN A 9 -54.26 32.88 -8.57
C GLN A 9 -53.76 32.71 -7.14
N LEU A 10 -54.64 32.84 -6.16
CA LEU A 10 -54.28 32.61 -4.75
C LEU A 10 -53.90 31.14 -4.47
N SER A 11 -54.60 30.21 -5.09
CA SER A 11 -54.27 28.77 -5.00
C SER A 11 -52.88 28.45 -5.59
N TRP A 12 -52.58 29.00 -6.77
CA TRP A 12 -51.27 28.83 -7.40
C TRP A 12 -50.14 29.46 -6.56
N PHE A 13 -50.38 30.64 -5.97
CA PHE A 13 -49.39 31.29 -5.11
C PHE A 13 -49.15 30.51 -3.81
N LEU A 14 -50.17 29.94 -3.20
CA LEU A 14 -50.04 29.07 -2.04
C LEU A 14 -49.33 27.77 -2.39
N THR A 15 -49.58 27.20 -3.56
CA THR A 15 -48.86 25.98 -4.03
C THR A 15 -47.38 26.27 -4.23
N LEU A 16 -47.03 27.40 -4.84
CA LEU A 16 -45.63 27.82 -5.01
C LEU A 16 -44.91 28.04 -3.67
N ILE A 17 -45.59 28.65 -2.70
CA ILE A 17 -45.02 28.81 -1.35
C ILE A 17 -44.79 27.44 -0.68
N ILE A 18 -45.75 26.53 -0.77
CA ILE A 18 -45.60 25.18 -0.21
C ILE A 18 -44.46 24.43 -0.87
N VAL A 19 -44.34 24.48 -2.20
CA VAL A 19 -43.25 23.88 -2.94
C VAL A 19 -41.90 24.49 -2.54
N ALA A 20 -41.83 25.80 -2.40
CA ALA A 20 -40.63 26.50 -1.96
C ALA A 20 -40.21 26.09 -0.53
N ILE A 21 -41.18 26.01 0.40
CA ILE A 21 -40.93 25.57 1.79
C ILE A 21 -40.50 24.11 1.82
N VAL A 22 -41.18 23.24 1.08
CA VAL A 22 -40.81 21.81 1.01
C VAL A 22 -39.42 21.65 0.41
N SER A 23 -39.12 22.39 -0.67
CA SER A 23 -37.76 22.34 -1.31
C SER A 23 -36.70 22.92 -0.38
N PHE A 24 -36.98 23.96 0.37
CA PHE A 24 -36.09 24.53 1.37
C PHE A 24 -35.83 23.55 2.52
N VAL A 25 -36.89 22.95 3.07
CA VAL A 25 -36.81 21.98 4.16
C VAL A 25 -36.09 20.69 3.67
N ALA A 26 -36.37 20.25 2.45
CA ALA A 26 -35.65 19.13 1.84
C ALA A 26 -34.16 19.47 1.59
N GLY A 27 -33.88 20.68 1.11
CA GLY A 27 -32.51 21.16 0.94
C GLY A 27 -31.76 21.32 2.27
N ALA A 28 -32.40 21.88 3.28
CA ALA A 28 -31.84 22.07 4.61
C ALA A 28 -31.64 20.76 5.39
N ARG A 29 -32.29 19.66 4.97
CA ARG A 29 -32.18 18.32 5.54
C ARG A 29 -31.60 17.32 4.56
N SER A 30 -30.99 17.77 3.48
CA SER A 30 -30.39 16.90 2.45
C SER A 30 -29.38 15.93 3.04
N ASP A 31 -28.58 16.37 3.99
CA ASP A 31 -27.58 15.53 4.65
C ASP A 31 -28.20 14.40 5.47
N ALA A 32 -29.33 14.67 6.15
CA ALA A 32 -30.06 13.67 6.92
C ALA A 32 -30.78 12.64 6.00
N LEU A 33 -31.31 13.11 4.88
CA LEU A 33 -31.92 12.22 3.87
C LEU A 33 -30.85 11.38 3.19
N PHE A 34 -29.73 11.97 2.83
CA PHE A 34 -28.60 11.26 2.24
C PHE A 34 -28.01 10.21 3.20
N ALA A 35 -27.89 10.55 4.49
CA ALA A 35 -27.42 9.63 5.52
C ALA A 35 -28.33 8.38 5.67
N ASN A 36 -29.63 8.59 5.64
CA ASN A 36 -30.59 7.49 5.75
C ASN A 36 -30.59 6.58 4.52
N VAL A 37 -30.45 7.14 3.31
CA VAL A 37 -30.33 6.35 2.07
C VAL A 37 -28.98 5.66 2.01
N ALA A 38 -27.89 6.33 2.36
CA ALA A 38 -26.55 5.77 2.35
C ALA A 38 -26.40 4.59 3.32
N SER A 39 -27.10 4.60 4.46
CA SER A 39 -27.08 3.51 5.43
C SER A 39 -27.66 2.20 4.88
N VAL A 40 -28.65 2.28 3.98
CA VAL A 40 -29.23 1.11 3.29
C VAL A 40 -28.19 0.42 2.39
N PHE A 41 -27.23 1.20 1.87
CA PHE A 41 -26.11 0.69 1.06
C PHE A 41 -24.86 0.40 1.90
N GLY A 42 -24.95 0.34 3.22
CA GLY A 42 -23.82 0.06 4.12
C GLY A 42 -22.82 1.22 4.26
N VAL A 43 -23.12 2.39 3.72
CA VAL A 43 -22.30 3.59 3.87
C VAL A 43 -22.63 4.25 5.21
N ARG A 44 -21.64 4.37 6.07
CA ARG A 44 -21.80 5.03 7.37
C ARG A 44 -21.68 6.54 7.21
N THR A 45 -22.71 7.23 7.59
CA THR A 45 -22.73 8.68 7.67
C THR A 45 -23.08 9.10 9.10
N SER A 46 -22.57 10.21 9.54
CA SER A 46 -22.91 10.80 10.83
C SER A 46 -23.57 12.16 10.60
N ASN A 47 -24.71 12.36 11.19
CA ASN A 47 -25.40 13.66 11.21
C ASN A 47 -24.91 14.57 12.36
N LYS A 48 -23.90 14.13 13.12
CA LYS A 48 -23.31 14.95 14.17
C LYS A 48 -22.51 16.07 13.52
N THR A 49 -22.93 17.30 13.80
CA THR A 49 -22.19 18.51 13.45
C THR A 49 -21.40 18.98 14.66
N ILE A 50 -20.23 19.57 14.42
CA ILE A 50 -19.46 20.26 15.46
C ILE A 50 -19.53 21.76 15.21
N ASP A 51 -19.47 22.54 16.29
CA ASP A 51 -19.33 23.98 16.18
C ASP A 51 -17.87 24.32 15.81
N LEU A 52 -17.68 24.81 14.60
CA LEU A 52 -16.38 25.24 14.07
C LEU A 52 -16.17 26.76 14.19
N SER A 53 -17.00 27.48 14.94
CA SER A 53 -16.92 28.93 15.06
C SER A 53 -15.58 29.41 15.60
N SER A 54 -14.94 28.67 16.51
CA SER A 54 -13.61 28.97 17.02
C SER A 54 -12.53 28.84 15.93
N VAL A 55 -12.61 27.81 15.08
CA VAL A 55 -11.70 27.61 13.94
C VAL A 55 -11.88 28.75 12.93
N GLN A 56 -13.13 29.11 12.64
CA GLN A 56 -13.44 30.23 11.75
C GLN A 56 -12.93 31.58 12.32
N LYS A 57 -13.05 31.80 13.62
CA LYS A 57 -12.53 33.00 14.26
C LYS A 57 -11.00 33.04 14.22
N THR A 58 -10.34 31.92 14.48
CA THR A 58 -8.88 31.80 14.37
C THR A 58 -8.40 32.15 12.97
N TYR A 59 -9.09 31.65 11.92
CA TYR A 59 -8.78 31.98 10.54
C TYR A 59 -8.94 33.49 10.26
N GLN A 60 -10.00 34.10 10.74
CA GLN A 60 -10.26 35.55 10.58
C GLN A 60 -9.17 36.40 11.24
N GLU A 61 -8.80 36.08 12.48
CA GLU A 61 -7.75 36.79 13.21
C GLU A 61 -6.36 36.58 12.54
N LEU A 62 -6.10 35.39 12.02
CA LEU A 62 -4.86 35.11 11.32
C LEU A 62 -4.74 35.96 10.03
N ILE A 63 -5.80 36.02 9.22
CA ILE A 63 -5.82 36.86 8.00
C ILE A 63 -5.70 38.35 8.34
N ALA A 64 -6.34 38.81 9.43
CA ALA A 64 -6.35 40.21 9.81
C ALA A 64 -4.99 40.70 10.36
N ASN A 65 -4.22 39.83 11.01
CA ASN A 65 -3.08 40.25 11.83
C ASN A 65 -1.73 39.66 11.39
N TYR A 66 -1.71 38.64 10.52
CA TYR A 66 -0.47 38.00 10.10
C TYR A 66 0.27 38.87 9.08
N ASP A 67 1.53 39.21 9.40
CA ASP A 67 2.43 39.94 8.48
C ASP A 67 3.13 38.94 7.53
N GLY A 68 2.43 38.54 6.47
CA GLY A 68 2.95 37.63 5.45
C GLY A 68 1.86 37.17 4.47
N LYS A 69 2.27 36.35 3.50
CA LYS A 69 1.31 35.72 2.57
C LYS A 69 0.78 34.42 3.16
N LEU A 70 -0.53 34.29 3.25
CA LEU A 70 -1.20 33.07 3.66
C LEU A 70 -1.75 32.32 2.45
N ASP A 71 -1.51 31.03 2.44
CA ASP A 71 -2.13 30.09 1.50
C ASP A 71 -3.34 29.47 2.18
N THR A 72 -4.52 29.90 1.82
CA THR A 72 -5.79 29.43 2.40
C THR A 72 -5.95 27.91 2.25
N GLN A 73 -5.50 27.34 1.14
CA GLN A 73 -5.62 25.91 0.92
C GLN A 73 -4.74 25.11 1.89
N LYS A 74 -3.52 25.57 2.16
CA LYS A 74 -2.65 24.96 3.17
C LYS A 74 -3.21 25.08 4.57
N LEU A 75 -3.88 26.20 4.89
CA LEU A 75 -4.55 26.35 6.18
C LEU A 75 -5.70 25.35 6.34
N ILE A 76 -6.49 25.10 5.30
CA ILE A 76 -7.56 24.09 5.29
C ILE A 76 -6.96 22.70 5.48
N TYR A 77 -5.88 22.36 4.76
CA TYR A 77 -5.21 21.06 4.93
C TYR A 77 -4.66 20.88 6.35
N GLY A 78 -4.06 21.93 6.91
CA GLY A 78 -3.58 21.93 8.29
C GLY A 78 -4.70 21.72 9.32
N ALA A 79 -5.84 22.38 9.15
CA ALA A 79 -7.00 22.22 10.02
C ALA A 79 -7.58 20.79 9.97
N ASN A 80 -7.73 20.22 8.76
CA ASN A 80 -8.18 18.83 8.58
C ASN A 80 -7.20 17.84 9.21
N ARG A 81 -5.90 18.06 9.04
CA ARG A 81 -4.85 17.23 9.65
C ARG A 81 -4.94 17.27 11.17
N GLY A 82 -5.00 18.46 11.77
CA GLY A 82 -5.15 18.62 13.22
C GLY A 82 -6.42 17.97 13.78
N LEU A 83 -7.54 18.05 13.05
CA LEU A 83 -8.78 17.37 13.43
C LEU A 83 -8.61 15.85 13.47
N VAL A 84 -7.94 15.28 12.49
CA VAL A 84 -7.71 13.82 12.40
C VAL A 84 -6.69 13.36 13.43
N GLU A 85 -5.61 14.10 13.63
CA GLU A 85 -4.58 13.81 14.64
C GLU A 85 -5.14 13.83 16.07
N ALA A 86 -6.12 14.69 16.34
CA ALA A 86 -6.80 14.75 17.63
C ALA A 86 -7.57 13.48 18.00
N ALA A 87 -7.82 12.58 17.04
CA ALA A 87 -8.37 11.25 17.32
C ALA A 87 -7.40 10.34 18.11
N GLY A 88 -6.09 10.66 18.14
CA GLY A 88 -5.08 9.94 18.93
C GLY A 88 -4.74 8.54 18.41
N ASP A 89 -5.15 8.17 17.20
CA ASP A 89 -4.82 6.90 16.58
C ASP A 89 -3.67 7.08 15.57
N PRO A 90 -2.50 6.45 15.79
CA PRO A 90 -1.34 6.61 14.91
C PRO A 90 -1.53 6.03 13.50
N HIS A 91 -2.58 5.25 13.27
CA HIS A 91 -2.90 4.66 11.97
C HIS A 91 -3.97 5.44 11.21
N THR A 92 -4.64 6.39 11.87
CA THR A 92 -5.60 7.30 11.25
C THR A 92 -4.88 8.58 10.82
N ALA A 93 -4.95 8.92 9.55
CA ALA A 93 -4.21 10.04 8.97
C ALA A 93 -5.01 10.74 7.88
N TYR A 94 -4.92 12.06 7.85
CA TYR A 94 -5.34 12.88 6.72
C TYR A 94 -4.20 13.00 5.73
N MET A 95 -4.50 12.90 4.45
CA MET A 95 -3.58 13.07 3.35
C MET A 95 -4.09 14.18 2.44
N ASP A 96 -3.30 15.21 2.21
CA ASP A 96 -3.58 16.22 1.20
C ASP A 96 -3.44 15.62 -0.22
N PRO A 97 -3.80 16.35 -1.30
CA PRO A 97 -3.76 15.79 -2.65
C PRO A 97 -2.39 15.28 -3.10
N ASP A 98 -1.29 15.87 -2.62
CA ASP A 98 0.05 15.43 -3.02
C ASP A 98 0.46 14.18 -2.23
N GLU A 99 0.17 14.14 -0.93
CA GLU A 99 0.35 12.95 -0.09
C GLU A 99 -0.54 11.78 -0.56
N THR A 100 -1.77 12.07 -1.03
CA THR A 100 -2.67 11.10 -1.66
C THR A 100 -2.03 10.46 -2.88
N LYS A 101 -1.48 11.27 -3.79
CA LYS A 101 -0.78 10.76 -4.99
C LYS A 101 0.41 9.87 -4.63
N GLU A 102 1.20 10.27 -3.63
CA GLU A 102 2.33 9.46 -3.19
C GLU A 102 1.88 8.15 -2.53
N PHE A 103 0.80 8.16 -1.76
CA PHE A 103 0.21 6.96 -1.19
C PHE A 103 -0.31 6.00 -2.27
N ASP A 104 -1.01 6.51 -3.30
CA ASP A 104 -1.50 5.71 -4.42
C ASP A 104 -0.35 5.10 -5.24
N LYS A 105 0.74 5.85 -5.43
CA LYS A 105 1.97 5.33 -6.06
C LYS A 105 2.58 4.18 -5.25
N LEU A 106 2.59 4.30 -3.93
CA LEU A 106 3.08 3.24 -3.03
C LEU A 106 2.27 1.96 -3.20
N LEU A 107 0.94 2.05 -3.20
CA LEU A 107 0.03 0.90 -3.37
C LEU A 107 0.16 0.26 -4.75
N SER A 108 0.27 1.06 -5.81
CA SER A 108 0.45 0.58 -7.18
C SER A 108 1.89 0.15 -7.50
N GLY A 109 2.85 0.40 -6.60
CA GLY A 109 4.27 0.13 -6.82
C GLY A 109 4.94 1.05 -7.84
N GLN A 110 4.33 2.18 -8.15
CA GLN A 110 4.91 3.19 -9.03
C GLN A 110 6.10 3.87 -8.33
N ILE A 111 7.29 3.69 -8.90
CA ILE A 111 8.51 4.31 -8.38
C ILE A 111 8.68 5.74 -8.95
N GLY A 112 7.90 6.07 -9.98
CA GLY A 112 8.02 7.31 -10.73
C GLY A 112 9.00 7.23 -11.91
N GLY A 113 9.41 8.35 -12.43
CA GLY A 113 10.31 8.41 -13.58
C GLY A 113 11.71 7.91 -13.24
N GLY A 114 12.13 6.87 -13.92
CA GLY A 114 13.42 6.22 -13.72
C GLY A 114 13.83 5.31 -14.86
N ILE A 115 14.88 4.53 -14.64
CA ILE A 115 15.42 3.59 -15.63
C ILE A 115 14.99 2.13 -15.39
N GLY A 116 14.45 1.81 -14.20
CA GLY A 116 14.05 0.45 -13.85
C GLY A 116 15.23 -0.48 -13.66
N ALA A 117 16.10 -0.14 -12.70
CA ALA A 117 17.16 -0.99 -12.24
C ALA A 117 17.27 -0.93 -10.72
N GLU A 118 17.54 -2.06 -10.11
CA GLU A 118 17.94 -2.15 -8.71
C GLU A 118 19.42 -1.75 -8.61
N ILE A 119 19.72 -0.84 -7.68
CA ILE A 119 21.07 -0.33 -7.47
C ILE A 119 21.46 -0.60 -6.02
N GLY A 120 22.65 -1.11 -5.82
CA GLY A 120 23.24 -1.37 -4.52
C GLY A 120 24.72 -1.03 -4.48
N LEU A 121 25.41 -1.35 -3.39
CA LEU A 121 26.86 -1.21 -3.29
C LEU A 121 27.55 -2.57 -3.55
N ARG A 122 28.59 -2.54 -4.37
CA ARG A 122 29.56 -3.64 -4.48
C ARG A 122 30.96 -3.08 -4.49
N SER A 123 31.83 -3.62 -3.65
CA SER A 123 33.19 -3.07 -3.43
C SER A 123 33.16 -1.57 -3.20
N ASN A 124 32.23 -1.12 -2.39
CA ASN A 124 31.99 0.30 -2.01
C ASN A 124 31.68 1.24 -3.20
N LYS A 125 31.18 0.69 -4.32
CA LYS A 125 30.78 1.46 -5.51
C LYS A 125 29.31 1.21 -5.84
N PRO A 126 28.54 2.25 -6.21
CA PRO A 126 27.19 2.08 -6.72
C PRO A 126 27.20 1.15 -7.94
N THR A 127 26.42 0.09 -7.89
CA THR A 127 26.46 -0.97 -8.90
C THR A 127 25.03 -1.38 -9.25
N ILE A 128 24.78 -1.66 -10.52
CA ILE A 128 23.54 -2.28 -10.98
C ILE A 128 23.48 -3.70 -10.42
N ILE A 129 22.57 -3.97 -9.51
CA ILE A 129 22.33 -5.31 -8.98
C ILE A 129 21.54 -6.12 -9.99
N LYS A 130 20.45 -5.53 -10.52
CA LYS A 130 19.56 -6.18 -11.49
C LYS A 130 18.78 -5.13 -12.27
N PRO A 131 18.76 -5.14 -13.61
CA PRO A 131 17.74 -4.42 -14.38
C PRO A 131 16.40 -5.14 -14.22
N LEU A 132 15.32 -4.38 -14.06
CA LEU A 132 13.96 -4.92 -14.02
C LEU A 132 13.56 -5.42 -15.41
N GLU A 133 12.73 -6.45 -15.43
CA GLU A 133 12.22 -7.01 -16.68
C GLU A 133 11.42 -5.97 -17.47
N ASN A 134 11.61 -5.91 -18.78
CA ASN A 134 10.98 -4.96 -19.69
C ASN A 134 11.26 -3.46 -19.42
N SER A 135 12.20 -3.16 -18.53
CA SER A 135 12.55 -1.79 -18.14
C SER A 135 13.37 -1.06 -19.21
N PRO A 136 13.44 0.28 -19.15
CA PRO A 136 14.36 1.06 -19.98
C PRO A 136 15.83 0.63 -19.82
N ALA A 137 16.26 0.30 -18.60
CA ALA A 137 17.62 -0.17 -18.34
C ALA A 137 17.92 -1.48 -19.09
N GLN A 138 17.00 -2.45 -19.02
CA GLN A 138 17.16 -3.72 -19.75
C GLN A 138 17.18 -3.50 -21.26
N LYS A 139 16.26 -2.67 -21.79
CA LYS A 139 16.20 -2.32 -23.22
C LYS A 139 17.45 -1.60 -23.71
N ALA A 140 18.09 -0.81 -22.86
CA ALA A 140 19.36 -0.15 -23.12
C ALA A 140 20.58 -1.07 -22.96
N GLY A 141 20.37 -2.36 -22.69
CA GLY A 141 21.43 -3.36 -22.57
C GLY A 141 22.27 -3.20 -21.29
N ILE A 142 21.74 -2.56 -20.25
CA ILE A 142 22.40 -2.48 -18.94
C ILE A 142 22.36 -3.86 -18.28
N LYS A 143 23.48 -4.27 -17.69
CA LYS A 143 23.66 -5.61 -17.12
C LYS A 143 23.91 -5.56 -15.62
N ALA A 144 23.55 -6.63 -14.92
CA ALA A 144 23.92 -6.82 -13.53
C ALA A 144 25.46 -6.84 -13.37
N GLY A 145 25.94 -6.23 -12.28
CA GLY A 145 27.37 -6.13 -11.97
C GLY A 145 28.09 -4.91 -12.58
N GLU A 146 27.45 -4.13 -13.44
CA GLU A 146 28.04 -2.88 -13.96
C GLU A 146 28.06 -1.80 -12.86
N ALA A 147 29.24 -1.26 -12.54
CA ALA A 147 29.38 -0.15 -11.60
C ALA A 147 29.04 1.18 -12.28
N ILE A 148 28.31 2.04 -11.58
CA ILE A 148 27.93 3.36 -12.06
C ILE A 148 29.02 4.33 -11.64
N VAL A 149 29.82 4.80 -12.60
CA VAL A 149 30.96 5.69 -12.35
C VAL A 149 30.65 7.18 -12.64
N LYS A 150 29.65 7.44 -13.50
CA LYS A 150 29.11 8.80 -13.70
C LYS A 150 27.61 8.76 -13.93
N VAL A 151 26.93 9.83 -13.50
CA VAL A 151 25.54 10.15 -13.81
C VAL A 151 25.51 11.57 -14.37
N ASN A 152 25.10 11.75 -15.63
CA ASN A 152 25.08 13.04 -16.35
C ASN A 152 26.41 13.79 -16.21
N ASP A 153 27.52 13.19 -16.52
CA ASP A 153 28.88 13.77 -16.43
C ASP A 153 29.41 14.05 -15.01
N GLU A 154 28.61 13.91 -13.95
CA GLU A 154 29.06 13.99 -12.56
C GLU A 154 29.64 12.63 -12.12
N ALA A 155 30.86 12.64 -11.56
CA ALA A 155 31.46 11.41 -11.00
C ALA A 155 30.64 10.91 -9.80
N SER A 156 30.32 9.62 -9.80
CA SER A 156 29.39 9.01 -8.82
C SER A 156 29.98 7.84 -8.04
N SER A 157 31.26 7.54 -8.24
CA SER A 157 31.91 6.36 -7.61
C SER A 157 31.90 6.41 -6.07
N ASP A 158 31.88 7.60 -5.47
CA ASP A 158 31.88 7.80 -4.03
C ASP A 158 30.49 8.22 -3.48
N TRP A 159 29.45 8.14 -4.30
CA TRP A 159 28.09 8.50 -3.87
C TRP A 159 27.43 7.35 -3.15
N SER A 160 26.54 7.67 -2.21
CA SER A 160 25.61 6.70 -1.65
C SER A 160 24.62 6.25 -2.72
N VAL A 161 24.02 5.07 -2.51
CA VAL A 161 22.99 4.52 -3.41
C VAL A 161 21.82 5.49 -3.56
N GLU A 162 21.38 6.09 -2.45
CA GLU A 162 20.27 7.06 -2.43
C GLU A 162 20.57 8.27 -3.30
N LYS A 163 21.80 8.79 -3.23
CA LYS A 163 22.23 9.91 -4.06
C LYS A 163 22.27 9.54 -5.54
N VAL A 164 22.78 8.37 -5.89
CA VAL A 164 22.77 7.86 -7.28
C VAL A 164 21.34 7.72 -7.77
N VAL A 165 20.48 7.07 -6.99
CA VAL A 165 19.06 6.88 -7.33
C VAL A 165 18.36 8.23 -7.52
N SER A 166 18.57 9.22 -6.63
CA SER A 166 17.96 10.54 -6.76
C SER A 166 18.38 11.28 -8.04
N LYS A 167 19.63 11.13 -8.47
CA LYS A 167 20.15 11.71 -9.72
C LYS A 167 19.68 10.97 -10.98
N ILE A 168 19.48 9.66 -10.88
CA ILE A 168 18.94 8.85 -11.98
C ILE A 168 17.45 9.11 -12.17
N ARG A 169 16.69 9.27 -11.10
CA ARG A 169 15.26 9.62 -11.17
C ARG A 169 15.06 11.00 -11.81
N GLY A 170 13.88 11.24 -12.34
CA GLY A 170 13.49 12.52 -12.92
C GLY A 170 12.18 12.40 -13.69
N GLU A 171 11.82 13.44 -14.40
CA GLU A 171 10.60 13.52 -15.18
C GLU A 171 10.56 12.44 -16.28
N VAL A 172 9.39 11.78 -16.42
CA VAL A 172 9.15 10.77 -17.46
C VAL A 172 9.34 11.40 -18.85
N GLY A 173 10.01 10.67 -19.74
CA GLY A 173 10.35 11.13 -21.08
C GLY A 173 11.69 11.88 -21.18
N THR A 174 12.29 12.29 -20.07
CA THR A 174 13.64 12.87 -20.08
C THR A 174 14.70 11.78 -20.09
N SER A 175 15.92 12.10 -20.53
CA SER A 175 17.04 11.14 -20.58
C SER A 175 18.00 11.33 -19.42
N VAL A 176 18.61 10.23 -18.98
CA VAL A 176 19.78 10.22 -18.10
C VAL A 176 20.93 9.49 -18.78
N LYS A 177 22.13 10.10 -18.75
CA LYS A 177 23.36 9.48 -19.26
C LYS A 177 24.11 8.82 -18.12
N LEU A 178 24.42 7.54 -18.27
CA LEU A 178 25.21 6.76 -17.32
C LEU A 178 26.54 6.36 -17.95
N THR A 179 27.61 6.53 -17.20
CA THR A 179 28.88 5.86 -17.53
C THR A 179 29.01 4.63 -16.63
N LEU A 180 29.03 3.47 -17.25
CA LEU A 180 29.06 2.17 -16.60
C LEU A 180 30.44 1.53 -16.77
N LEU A 181 30.96 0.89 -15.71
CA LEU A 181 32.24 0.20 -15.69
C LEU A 181 32.00 -1.32 -15.54
N SER A 182 32.56 -2.10 -16.46
CA SER A 182 32.55 -3.57 -16.40
C SER A 182 33.84 -4.13 -16.97
N GLY A 183 34.49 -5.06 -16.28
CA GLY A 183 35.72 -5.70 -16.75
C GLY A 183 36.88 -4.72 -17.05
N GLY A 184 36.94 -3.59 -16.34
CA GLY A 184 37.96 -2.54 -16.53
C GLY A 184 37.67 -1.59 -17.71
N GLN A 185 36.59 -1.80 -18.44
CA GLN A 185 36.19 -0.92 -19.55
C GLN A 185 34.97 -0.11 -19.19
N THR A 186 34.94 1.15 -19.61
CA THR A 186 33.80 2.04 -19.45
C THR A 186 33.00 2.17 -20.74
N ARG A 187 31.68 2.27 -20.60
CA ARG A 187 30.76 2.60 -21.70
C ARG A 187 29.73 3.62 -21.26
N GLU A 188 29.29 4.45 -22.19
CA GLU A 188 28.20 5.40 -21.94
C GLU A 188 26.88 4.83 -22.47
N VAL A 189 25.82 5.01 -21.68
CA VAL A 189 24.46 4.60 -22.03
C VAL A 189 23.51 5.73 -21.70
N SER A 190 22.73 6.18 -22.68
CA SER A 190 21.64 7.13 -22.48
C SER A 190 20.34 6.36 -22.34
N VAL A 191 19.61 6.59 -21.25
CA VAL A 191 18.36 5.90 -20.96
C VAL A 191 17.24 6.90 -20.81
N VAL A 192 16.16 6.74 -21.59
CA VAL A 192 14.95 7.55 -21.45
C VAL A 192 14.19 7.06 -20.22
N ARG A 193 13.90 7.98 -19.31
CA ARG A 193 13.13 7.68 -18.10
C ARG A 193 11.70 7.32 -18.45
N GLN A 194 11.21 6.25 -17.89
CA GLN A 194 9.81 5.85 -17.97
C GLN A 194 9.21 5.77 -16.58
N ASN A 195 7.88 5.71 -16.51
CA ASN A 195 7.23 5.39 -15.24
C ASN A 195 7.59 3.94 -14.86
N ILE A 196 8.36 3.79 -13.80
CA ILE A 196 8.82 2.48 -13.33
C ILE A 196 7.83 1.95 -12.31
N VAL A 197 7.38 0.72 -12.55
CA VAL A 197 6.58 -0.04 -11.61
C VAL A 197 7.44 -1.18 -11.09
N SER A 198 7.63 -1.24 -9.78
CA SER A 198 8.24 -2.40 -9.14
C SER A 198 7.20 -3.52 -9.08
N PRO A 199 7.49 -4.74 -9.54
CA PRO A 199 6.54 -5.83 -9.42
C PRO A 199 6.24 -6.13 -7.95
N ALA A 200 4.96 -6.39 -7.64
CA ALA A 200 4.56 -6.77 -6.29
C ALA A 200 5.16 -8.12 -5.88
N VAL A 201 5.41 -8.98 -6.84
CA VAL A 201 5.91 -10.34 -6.61
C VAL A 201 7.04 -10.64 -7.57
N GLU A 202 8.09 -11.24 -7.05
CA GLU A 202 9.20 -11.81 -7.79
C GLU A 202 9.26 -13.33 -7.55
N SER A 203 9.80 -14.09 -8.49
CA SER A 203 9.96 -15.53 -8.35
C SER A 203 11.33 -16.00 -8.82
N GLU A 204 11.78 -17.06 -8.18
CA GLU A 204 13.00 -17.79 -8.53
C GLU A 204 12.76 -19.29 -8.35
N ILE A 205 13.44 -20.13 -9.13
CA ILE A 205 13.45 -21.58 -8.94
C ILE A 205 14.88 -22.00 -8.69
N ASP A 206 15.11 -22.58 -7.52
CA ASP A 206 16.39 -23.14 -7.10
C ASP A 206 16.24 -24.67 -6.93
N GLY A 207 16.67 -25.42 -7.95
CA GLY A 207 16.43 -26.84 -8.03
C GLY A 207 14.95 -27.23 -7.99
N GLU A 208 14.52 -27.93 -6.96
CA GLU A 208 13.12 -28.31 -6.73
C GLU A 208 12.34 -27.31 -5.82
N ILE A 209 12.95 -26.16 -5.51
CA ILE A 209 12.37 -25.14 -4.61
C ILE A 209 11.94 -23.93 -5.42
N GLY A 210 10.66 -23.58 -5.35
CA GLY A 210 10.14 -22.30 -5.84
C GLY A 210 10.20 -21.24 -4.74
N ILE A 211 10.81 -20.11 -5.01
CA ILE A 211 10.86 -18.95 -4.11
C ILE A 211 9.92 -17.90 -4.65
N LEU A 212 8.93 -17.52 -3.86
CA LEU A 212 7.96 -16.47 -4.17
C LEU A 212 8.17 -15.32 -3.19
N LYS A 213 8.79 -14.24 -3.64
CA LYS A 213 9.02 -13.04 -2.82
C LYS A 213 7.91 -12.03 -3.09
N VAL A 214 7.12 -11.71 -2.07
CA VAL A 214 6.05 -10.72 -2.14
C VAL A 214 6.55 -9.42 -1.49
N ASN A 215 6.78 -8.40 -2.32
CA ASN A 215 7.33 -7.12 -1.89
C ASN A 215 6.24 -6.17 -1.33
N ARG A 216 5.00 -6.28 -1.82
CA ARG A 216 3.82 -5.54 -1.36
C ARG A 216 2.53 -6.31 -1.69
N PHE A 217 1.44 -5.92 -1.05
CA PHE A 217 0.08 -6.41 -1.35
C PHE A 217 -0.69 -5.34 -2.14
N GLY A 218 -0.49 -5.31 -3.45
CA GLY A 218 -1.10 -4.38 -4.40
C GLY A 218 -1.92 -5.09 -5.48
N ASP A 219 -2.28 -4.35 -6.52
CA ASP A 219 -3.21 -4.81 -7.57
C ASP A 219 -2.67 -5.98 -8.40
N ASP A 220 -1.36 -6.04 -8.59
CA ASP A 220 -0.67 -7.06 -9.37
C ASP A 220 -0.25 -8.30 -8.55
N THR A 221 -0.41 -8.27 -7.22
CA THR A 221 0.05 -9.34 -6.31
C THR A 221 -0.58 -10.69 -6.64
N VAL A 222 -1.90 -10.73 -6.77
CA VAL A 222 -2.64 -11.99 -6.96
C VAL A 222 -2.35 -12.60 -8.34
N SER A 223 -2.35 -11.77 -9.40
CA SER A 223 -2.10 -12.22 -10.77
C SER A 223 -0.68 -12.76 -10.95
N LEU A 224 0.32 -12.03 -10.47
CA LEU A 224 1.72 -12.47 -10.52
C LEU A 224 1.95 -13.73 -9.69
N SER A 225 1.42 -13.79 -8.47
CA SER A 225 1.58 -14.98 -7.60
C SER A 225 0.94 -16.22 -8.21
N ARG A 226 -0.23 -16.11 -8.84
CA ARG A 226 -0.87 -17.21 -9.53
C ARG A 226 -0.07 -17.67 -10.75
N LYS A 227 0.43 -16.73 -11.55
CA LYS A 227 1.31 -17.02 -12.68
C LYS A 227 2.50 -17.85 -12.22
N TYR A 228 3.24 -17.36 -11.22
CA TYR A 228 4.43 -18.07 -10.71
C TYR A 228 4.10 -19.39 -10.02
N ALA A 229 3.00 -19.47 -9.30
CA ALA A 229 2.53 -20.73 -8.71
C ALA A 229 2.24 -21.81 -9.79
N SER A 230 1.63 -21.42 -10.90
CA SER A 230 1.42 -22.32 -12.04
C SER A 230 2.74 -22.76 -12.68
N GLU A 231 3.67 -21.82 -12.88
CA GLU A 231 5.02 -22.12 -13.39
C GLU A 231 5.78 -23.10 -12.46
N PHE A 232 5.63 -22.98 -11.14
CA PHE A 232 6.24 -23.91 -10.18
C PHE A 232 5.69 -25.32 -10.35
N VAL A 233 4.37 -25.47 -10.50
CA VAL A 233 3.74 -26.77 -10.73
C VAL A 233 4.19 -27.37 -12.06
N GLU A 234 4.19 -26.59 -13.14
CA GLU A 234 4.63 -27.02 -14.48
C GLU A 234 6.08 -27.48 -14.50
N LYS A 235 6.96 -26.82 -13.73
CA LYS A 235 8.39 -27.15 -13.63
C LYS A 235 8.70 -28.22 -12.58
N GLY A 236 7.68 -28.81 -11.95
CA GLY A 236 7.85 -29.91 -11.01
C GLY A 236 8.47 -29.53 -9.66
N VAL A 237 8.35 -28.26 -9.25
CA VAL A 237 8.76 -27.79 -7.92
C VAL A 237 8.08 -28.64 -6.85
N LYS A 238 8.82 -28.99 -5.79
CA LYS A 238 8.36 -29.84 -4.68
C LYS A 238 8.08 -29.06 -3.39
N LYS A 239 8.68 -27.89 -3.26
CA LYS A 239 8.57 -27.04 -2.08
C LYS A 239 8.52 -25.57 -2.48
N VAL A 240 7.75 -24.77 -1.75
CA VAL A 240 7.68 -23.32 -1.96
C VAL A 240 8.17 -22.58 -0.71
N ILE A 241 8.99 -21.56 -0.91
CA ILE A 241 9.35 -20.57 0.08
C ILE A 241 8.61 -19.27 -0.27
N LEU A 242 7.71 -18.84 0.60
CA LEU A 242 7.03 -17.56 0.50
C LEU A 242 7.79 -16.53 1.34
N ASP A 243 8.51 -15.63 0.70
CA ASP A 243 9.26 -14.57 1.41
C ASP A 243 8.42 -13.31 1.59
N LEU A 244 8.04 -13.05 2.83
CA LEU A 244 7.29 -11.86 3.28
C LEU A 244 8.18 -10.92 4.10
N ARG A 245 9.48 -11.13 4.18
CA ARG A 245 10.39 -10.25 4.90
C ARG A 245 10.39 -8.86 4.28
N ASN A 246 10.44 -7.84 5.12
CA ASN A 246 10.41 -6.42 4.75
C ASN A 246 9.16 -5.98 3.97
N ASN A 247 8.09 -6.77 4.01
CA ASN A 247 6.82 -6.43 3.37
C ASN A 247 5.86 -5.78 4.38
N PRO A 248 5.61 -4.46 4.29
CA PRO A 248 4.75 -3.74 5.25
C PRO A 248 3.26 -4.04 5.08
N GLY A 249 2.90 -4.91 4.15
CA GLY A 249 1.53 -5.26 3.83
C GLY A 249 1.00 -4.56 2.57
N GLY A 250 -0.22 -4.08 2.66
CA GLY A 250 -0.98 -3.46 1.57
C GLY A 250 -2.46 -3.78 1.69
N THR A 251 -3.12 -4.07 0.57
CA THR A 251 -4.57 -4.30 0.57
C THR A 251 -4.95 -5.67 1.12
N VAL A 252 -6.04 -5.70 1.90
CA VAL A 252 -6.60 -6.95 2.46
C VAL A 252 -7.09 -7.87 1.33
N GLY A 253 -7.63 -7.31 0.25
CA GLY A 253 -8.08 -8.07 -0.92
C GLY A 253 -6.94 -8.84 -1.59
N ALA A 254 -5.74 -8.25 -1.66
CA ALA A 254 -4.56 -8.94 -2.20
C ALA A 254 -4.12 -10.11 -1.30
N ALA A 255 -4.16 -9.95 0.04
CA ALA A 255 -3.89 -11.05 0.97
C ALA A 255 -4.92 -12.19 0.83
N GLN A 256 -6.20 -11.83 0.72
CA GLN A 256 -7.29 -12.78 0.49
C GLN A 256 -7.10 -13.62 -0.78
N GLY A 257 -6.74 -12.96 -1.89
CA GLY A 257 -6.49 -13.62 -3.16
C GLY A 257 -5.18 -14.44 -3.18
N LEU A 258 -4.12 -13.94 -2.53
CA LEU A 258 -2.86 -14.67 -2.37
C LEU A 258 -3.07 -15.96 -1.56
N LEU A 259 -3.76 -15.89 -0.42
CA LEU A 259 -4.11 -17.04 0.39
C LEU A 259 -4.90 -18.10 -0.39
N GLY A 260 -5.72 -17.69 -1.35
CA GLY A 260 -6.46 -18.59 -2.23
C GLY A 260 -5.61 -19.47 -3.14
N ILE A 261 -4.28 -19.27 -3.17
CA ILE A 261 -3.32 -20.16 -3.85
C ILE A 261 -3.09 -21.44 -3.03
N TRP A 262 -3.28 -21.40 -1.71
CA TRP A 262 -3.13 -22.56 -0.81
C TRP A 262 -4.45 -23.04 -0.20
N LEU A 263 -5.43 -22.17 -0.04
CA LEU A 263 -6.63 -22.39 0.78
C LEU A 263 -7.88 -22.20 -0.07
N ASP A 264 -8.72 -23.22 -0.13
CA ASP A 264 -10.01 -23.16 -0.84
C ASP A 264 -11.12 -22.67 0.11
N ASN A 265 -11.69 -21.51 -0.19
CA ASN A 265 -12.82 -20.90 0.51
C ASN A 265 -12.73 -20.94 2.06
N GLN A 266 -11.51 -20.83 2.60
CA GLN A 266 -11.28 -20.79 4.04
C GLN A 266 -11.38 -19.36 4.58
N ILE A 267 -11.61 -19.20 5.88
CA ILE A 267 -11.56 -17.87 6.52
C ILE A 267 -10.12 -17.37 6.46
N ALA A 268 -9.89 -16.23 5.79
CA ALA A 268 -8.60 -15.55 5.79
C ALA A 268 -8.41 -14.78 7.10
N MET A 269 -9.45 -14.05 7.51
CA MET A 269 -9.50 -13.28 8.75
C MET A 269 -10.93 -12.86 9.10
N THR A 270 -11.14 -12.35 10.31
CA THR A 270 -12.37 -11.65 10.71
C THR A 270 -12.04 -10.23 11.16
N GLU A 271 -12.91 -9.29 10.87
CA GLU A 271 -12.86 -7.92 11.38
C GLU A 271 -13.84 -7.78 12.53
N ARG A 272 -13.39 -7.16 13.64
CA ARG A 272 -14.24 -6.92 14.80
C ARG A 272 -14.19 -5.47 15.26
N ARG A 273 -15.33 -5.03 15.83
CA ARG A 273 -15.45 -3.79 16.60
C ARG A 273 -15.86 -4.16 18.02
N GLY A 274 -14.93 -3.97 18.95
CA GLY A 274 -15.09 -4.60 20.27
C GLY A 274 -15.17 -6.12 20.15
N SER A 275 -16.24 -6.71 20.64
CA SER A 275 -16.50 -8.17 20.55
C SER A 275 -17.29 -8.60 19.30
N GLU A 276 -17.89 -7.66 18.58
CA GLU A 276 -18.75 -7.94 17.43
C GLU A 276 -17.93 -8.21 16.16
N ILE A 277 -18.20 -9.33 15.48
CA ILE A 277 -17.66 -9.63 14.16
C ILE A 277 -18.47 -8.83 13.12
N VAL A 278 -17.83 -7.82 12.53
CA VAL A 278 -18.46 -6.97 11.51
C VAL A 278 -18.22 -7.47 10.09
N LYS A 279 -17.18 -8.30 9.90
CA LYS A 279 -16.88 -8.87 8.59
C LYS A 279 -16.08 -10.16 8.72
N THR A 280 -16.39 -11.14 7.88
CA THR A 280 -15.60 -12.36 7.70
C THR A 280 -15.11 -12.42 6.28
N LEU A 281 -13.80 -12.43 6.09
CA LEU A 281 -13.17 -12.53 4.78
C LEU A 281 -12.70 -13.97 4.54
N ARG A 282 -13.05 -14.51 3.37
CA ARG A 282 -12.67 -15.85 2.94
C ARG A 282 -11.70 -15.77 1.78
N THR A 283 -10.83 -16.76 1.66
CA THR A 283 -9.91 -16.89 0.52
C THR A 283 -10.67 -17.04 -0.79
N THR A 284 -10.11 -16.51 -1.87
CA THR A 284 -10.72 -16.52 -3.20
C THR A 284 -9.80 -17.18 -4.23
N GLY A 285 -10.39 -17.94 -5.14
CA GLY A 285 -9.69 -18.62 -6.24
C GLY A 285 -9.32 -20.07 -5.92
N ALA A 286 -8.75 -20.77 -6.91
CA ALA A 286 -8.39 -22.17 -6.79
C ALA A 286 -7.03 -22.37 -6.11
N PRO A 287 -6.87 -23.38 -5.24
CA PRO A 287 -5.63 -23.65 -4.50
C PRO A 287 -4.59 -24.39 -5.37
N ILE A 288 -3.81 -23.66 -6.14
CA ILE A 288 -2.75 -24.20 -7.04
C ILE A 288 -1.67 -24.92 -6.22
N LEU A 289 -1.30 -24.38 -5.05
CA LEU A 289 -0.26 -24.89 -4.16
C LEU A 289 -0.84 -25.56 -2.90
N GLY A 290 -2.11 -25.98 -2.92
CA GLY A 290 -2.82 -26.48 -1.73
C GLY A 290 -2.17 -27.66 -1.03
N ASN A 291 -1.42 -28.50 -1.75
CA ASN A 291 -0.69 -29.66 -1.22
C ASN A 291 0.82 -29.47 -1.25
N MET A 292 1.29 -28.28 -1.61
CA MET A 292 2.71 -28.00 -1.71
C MET A 292 3.30 -27.72 -0.32
N LYS A 293 4.40 -28.38 0.03
CA LYS A 293 5.15 -28.04 1.23
C LYS A 293 5.59 -26.59 1.16
N THR A 294 5.24 -25.81 2.16
CA THR A 294 5.48 -24.37 2.15
C THR A 294 6.20 -23.91 3.41
N VAL A 295 7.18 -23.05 3.26
CA VAL A 295 7.85 -22.31 4.33
C VAL A 295 7.59 -20.83 4.09
N VAL A 296 7.25 -20.07 5.14
CA VAL A 296 7.06 -18.63 5.05
C VAL A 296 8.15 -17.93 5.84
N LEU A 297 8.87 -17.03 5.19
CA LEU A 297 9.85 -16.15 5.84
C LEU A 297 9.20 -14.87 6.32
N ILE A 298 9.41 -14.51 7.59
CA ILE A 298 8.93 -13.26 8.21
C ILE A 298 10.04 -12.58 9.00
N ASN A 299 9.92 -11.26 9.16
CA ASN A 299 10.77 -10.46 10.05
C ASN A 299 10.00 -9.29 10.68
N GLY A 300 10.68 -8.47 11.48
CA GLY A 300 10.09 -7.33 12.17
C GLY A 300 9.42 -6.28 11.29
N ASN A 301 9.68 -6.28 9.98
CA ASN A 301 9.05 -5.41 9.01
C ASN A 301 7.90 -6.09 8.24
N SER A 302 7.63 -7.38 8.50
CA SER A 302 6.44 -8.08 7.98
C SER A 302 5.22 -7.61 8.74
N ALA A 303 4.30 -6.89 8.10
CA ALA A 303 3.18 -6.25 8.78
C ALA A 303 1.83 -6.43 8.05
N SER A 304 0.71 -6.28 8.78
CA SER A 304 -0.64 -6.19 8.20
C SER A 304 -1.00 -7.36 7.28
N ALA A 305 -1.18 -7.16 5.97
CA ALA A 305 -1.50 -8.20 4.97
C ALA A 305 -0.49 -9.36 4.96
N SER A 306 0.79 -9.08 5.22
CA SER A 306 1.82 -10.12 5.42
C SER A 306 1.52 -10.99 6.63
N GLU A 307 1.07 -10.38 7.73
CA GLU A 307 0.71 -11.09 8.96
C GLU A 307 -0.59 -11.88 8.81
N ILE A 308 -1.58 -11.32 8.08
CA ILE A 308 -2.81 -12.06 7.72
C ILE A 308 -2.44 -13.33 6.95
N THR A 309 -1.54 -13.19 5.95
CA THR A 309 -1.10 -14.31 5.11
C THR A 309 -0.33 -15.36 5.91
N ALA A 310 0.70 -14.95 6.65
CA ALA A 310 1.53 -15.85 7.46
C ALA A 310 0.70 -16.55 8.56
N GLY A 311 -0.13 -15.78 9.26
CA GLY A 311 -0.99 -16.30 10.33
C GLY A 311 -2.00 -17.33 9.84
N ALA A 312 -2.67 -17.04 8.73
CA ALA A 312 -3.65 -17.96 8.16
C ALA A 312 -2.99 -19.26 7.66
N LEU A 313 -1.90 -19.17 6.87
CA LEU A 313 -1.21 -20.37 6.39
C LEU A 313 -0.71 -21.26 7.53
N ARG A 314 -0.15 -20.67 8.60
CA ARG A 314 0.26 -21.42 9.78
C ARG A 314 -0.91 -22.08 10.49
N GLU A 315 -2.00 -21.33 10.75
CA GLU A 315 -3.14 -21.83 11.51
C GLU A 315 -3.90 -22.96 10.80
N TYR A 316 -3.85 -22.98 9.46
CA TYR A 316 -4.37 -24.09 8.64
C TYR A 316 -3.33 -25.22 8.43
N GLY A 317 -2.15 -25.14 9.02
CA GLY A 317 -1.11 -26.15 8.87
C GLY A 317 -0.53 -26.26 7.45
N LYS A 318 -0.63 -25.18 6.67
CA LYS A 318 -0.13 -25.14 5.30
C LYS A 318 1.31 -24.66 5.22
N ALA A 319 1.81 -23.97 6.25
CA ALA A 319 3.18 -23.48 6.24
C ALA A 319 3.83 -23.51 7.63
N THR A 320 5.17 -23.64 7.63
CA THR A 320 6.04 -23.39 8.78
C THR A 320 6.62 -21.99 8.65
N LEU A 321 6.55 -21.18 9.71
CA LEU A 321 7.10 -19.83 9.73
C LEU A 321 8.54 -19.85 10.20
N VAL A 322 9.43 -19.18 9.47
CA VAL A 322 10.87 -19.08 9.78
C VAL A 322 11.30 -17.62 9.80
N GLY A 323 12.22 -17.26 10.67
CA GLY A 323 12.83 -15.94 10.74
C GLY A 323 12.65 -15.25 12.09
N GLN A 324 12.16 -14.03 12.07
CA GLN A 324 12.00 -13.21 13.27
C GLN A 324 10.53 -12.83 13.47
N LYS A 325 10.18 -12.44 14.69
CA LYS A 325 8.85 -11.94 15.05
C LYS A 325 8.39 -10.82 14.14
N SER A 326 7.14 -10.86 13.69
CA SER A 326 6.53 -9.85 12.84
C SER A 326 6.19 -8.55 13.60
N TYR A 327 5.77 -7.52 12.86
CA TYR A 327 5.54 -6.17 13.38
C TYR A 327 4.42 -6.07 14.42
N GLY A 328 3.26 -6.69 14.18
CA GLY A 328 2.10 -6.61 15.08
C GLY A 328 1.10 -5.50 14.73
N LYS A 329 0.70 -5.38 13.46
CA LYS A 329 -0.34 -4.45 13.04
C LYS A 329 -1.69 -5.15 12.97
N GLY A 330 -2.43 -5.14 14.08
CA GLY A 330 -3.75 -5.79 14.23
C GLY A 330 -4.96 -4.91 13.87
N SER A 331 -4.75 -3.72 13.29
CA SER A 331 -5.81 -2.80 12.87
C SER A 331 -6.07 -2.84 11.37
N VAL A 332 -7.33 -2.60 10.98
CA VAL A 332 -7.76 -2.43 9.58
C VAL A 332 -8.10 -0.97 9.35
N GLN A 333 -7.55 -0.39 8.28
CA GLN A 333 -7.88 0.96 7.85
C GLN A 333 -8.71 0.91 6.57
N ILE A 334 -9.65 1.85 6.45
CA ILE A 334 -10.27 2.22 5.18
C ILE A 334 -9.70 3.55 4.70
N VAL A 335 -9.71 3.74 3.39
CA VAL A 335 -9.33 5.00 2.76
C VAL A 335 -10.58 5.64 2.21
N LEU A 336 -10.86 6.86 2.64
CA LEU A 336 -12.04 7.64 2.28
C LEU A 336 -11.61 8.86 1.48
N GLY A 337 -12.18 9.05 0.29
CA GLY A 337 -12.00 10.28 -0.49
C GLY A 337 -12.66 11.47 0.20
N LEU A 338 -11.97 12.60 0.23
CA LEU A 338 -12.45 13.86 0.75
C LEU A 338 -12.48 14.93 -0.35
N PRO A 339 -13.22 16.03 -0.16
CA PRO A 339 -13.26 17.12 -1.13
C PRO A 339 -11.87 17.65 -1.48
N GLY A 340 -11.69 18.10 -2.73
CA GLY A 340 -10.45 18.69 -3.20
C GLY A 340 -9.34 17.69 -3.54
N GLY A 341 -9.64 16.38 -3.63
CA GLY A 341 -8.67 15.34 -3.98
C GLY A 341 -7.81 14.86 -2.82
N SER A 342 -8.13 15.26 -1.59
CA SER A 342 -7.54 14.71 -0.37
C SER A 342 -8.19 13.39 0.02
N GLN A 343 -7.52 12.64 0.88
CA GLN A 343 -8.01 11.37 1.42
C GLN A 343 -7.82 11.31 2.94
N MET A 344 -8.61 10.48 3.57
CA MET A 344 -8.43 10.12 4.98
C MET A 344 -8.32 8.60 5.09
N LYS A 345 -7.23 8.15 5.67
CA LYS A 345 -7.06 6.77 6.12
C LYS A 345 -7.52 6.69 7.57
N VAL A 346 -8.50 5.85 7.87
CA VAL A 346 -9.09 5.76 9.23
C VAL A 346 -9.19 4.31 9.68
N THR A 347 -8.81 4.05 10.93
CA THR A 347 -8.97 2.72 11.55
C THR A 347 -10.44 2.42 11.73
N GLU A 348 -10.90 1.39 11.02
CA GLU A 348 -12.30 0.97 11.04
C GLU A 348 -12.58 -0.16 12.01
N ALA A 349 -11.64 -1.11 12.13
CA ALA A 349 -11.80 -2.34 12.88
C ALA A 349 -10.45 -2.90 13.36
N ARG A 350 -10.51 -3.95 14.18
CA ARG A 350 -9.39 -4.85 14.48
C ARG A 350 -9.58 -6.14 13.72
N TRP A 351 -8.49 -6.69 13.18
CA TRP A 351 -8.56 -7.99 12.53
C TRP A 351 -8.05 -9.11 13.44
N TYR A 352 -8.57 -10.29 13.19
CA TYR A 352 -8.29 -11.50 13.94
C TYR A 352 -7.96 -12.62 12.96
N THR A 353 -7.01 -13.48 13.33
CA THR A 353 -6.66 -14.67 12.56
C THR A 353 -7.87 -15.61 12.43
N PRO A 354 -7.82 -16.63 11.56
CA PRO A 354 -8.89 -17.63 11.44
C PRO A 354 -9.31 -18.26 12.79
N LYS A 355 -8.36 -18.50 13.70
CA LYS A 355 -8.62 -19.03 15.04
C LYS A 355 -8.98 -17.96 16.07
N GLY A 356 -9.21 -16.73 15.65
CA GLY A 356 -9.69 -15.65 16.51
C GLY A 356 -8.63 -14.95 17.37
N LYS A 357 -7.35 -15.07 17.05
CA LYS A 357 -6.27 -14.36 17.73
C LYS A 357 -6.06 -12.98 17.11
N ASN A 358 -6.08 -11.93 17.93
CA ASN A 358 -5.60 -10.61 17.52
C ASN A 358 -4.08 -10.49 17.79
N ILE A 359 -3.36 -9.87 16.87
CA ILE A 359 -1.89 -9.76 16.95
C ILE A 359 -1.41 -8.32 17.18
N ASP A 360 -2.33 -7.42 17.47
CA ASP A 360 -2.02 -6.00 17.63
C ASP A 360 -0.94 -5.79 18.70
N LYS A 361 0.10 -5.07 18.34
CA LYS A 361 1.31 -4.82 19.16
C LYS A 361 2.09 -6.07 19.60
N THR A 362 1.57 -7.27 19.31
CA THR A 362 2.22 -8.53 19.72
C THR A 362 2.91 -9.27 18.59
N GLY A 363 2.49 -9.06 17.35
CA GLY A 363 3.04 -9.74 16.17
C GLY A 363 2.82 -11.26 16.17
N ILE A 364 3.44 -11.90 15.20
CA ILE A 364 3.45 -13.35 15.02
C ILE A 364 4.88 -13.86 15.26
N GLU A 365 5.04 -14.74 16.25
CA GLU A 365 6.32 -15.43 16.45
C GLU A 365 6.51 -16.49 15.37
N PRO A 366 7.72 -16.64 14.79
CA PRO A 366 8.03 -17.74 13.88
C PRO A 366 8.03 -19.07 14.62
N ASP A 367 7.77 -20.15 13.89
CA ASP A 367 7.88 -21.52 14.43
C ASP A 367 9.36 -21.92 14.59
N VAL A 368 10.22 -21.41 13.71
CA VAL A 368 11.67 -21.58 13.75
C VAL A 368 12.32 -20.20 13.76
N LYS A 369 12.82 -19.80 14.92
CA LYS A 369 13.52 -18.52 15.05
C LYS A 369 14.91 -18.61 14.47
N VAL A 370 15.21 -17.70 13.53
CA VAL A 370 16.53 -17.52 12.93
C VAL A 370 16.77 -16.02 12.83
N ASP A 371 17.81 -15.53 13.51
CA ASP A 371 18.19 -14.14 13.42
C ASP A 371 18.99 -13.90 12.12
N LEU A 372 18.94 -12.67 11.63
CA LEU A 372 19.75 -12.17 10.52
C LEU A 372 20.53 -11.00 11.04
N SER A 373 21.85 -11.14 11.18
CA SER A 373 22.73 -10.11 11.69
C SER A 373 23.16 -9.13 10.60
N SER A 374 23.65 -7.96 11.00
CA SER A 374 24.27 -7.02 10.05
C SER A 374 25.48 -7.62 9.35
N ASP A 375 26.23 -8.50 10.03
CA ASP A 375 27.38 -9.17 9.43
C ASP A 375 26.97 -10.17 8.38
N ASP A 376 25.86 -10.92 8.59
CA ASP A 376 25.31 -11.81 7.57
C ASP A 376 24.93 -11.02 6.31
N VAL A 377 24.23 -9.89 6.49
CA VAL A 377 23.85 -9.01 5.37
C VAL A 377 25.09 -8.48 4.63
N ASN A 378 26.10 -8.00 5.35
CA ASN A 378 27.32 -7.46 4.77
C ASN A 378 28.13 -8.51 4.01
N ASN A 379 28.06 -9.78 4.44
CA ASN A 379 28.75 -10.90 3.80
C ASN A 379 27.90 -11.61 2.74
N ASN A 380 26.69 -11.10 2.44
CA ASN A 380 25.70 -11.73 1.54
C ASN A 380 25.33 -13.16 1.95
N VAL A 381 25.25 -13.43 3.25
CA VAL A 381 24.77 -14.70 3.82
C VAL A 381 23.33 -14.53 4.26
N ASP A 382 22.47 -15.50 3.97
CA ASP A 382 21.06 -15.49 4.39
C ASP A 382 20.70 -16.76 5.16
N PRO A 383 21.03 -16.82 6.46
CA PRO A 383 20.77 -18.00 7.29
C PRO A 383 19.27 -18.32 7.42
N GLN A 384 18.39 -17.33 7.25
CA GLN A 384 16.94 -17.54 7.25
C GLN A 384 16.49 -18.27 5.98
N MET A 385 17.00 -17.88 4.82
CA MET A 385 16.74 -18.55 3.54
C MET A 385 17.33 -19.96 3.54
N ASP A 386 18.56 -20.13 4.02
CA ASP A 386 19.22 -21.44 4.13
C ASP A 386 18.42 -22.39 5.03
N LYS A 387 17.92 -21.87 6.17
CA LYS A 387 17.04 -22.65 7.05
C LYS A 387 15.74 -23.02 6.36
N ALA A 388 15.12 -22.07 5.64
CA ALA A 388 13.90 -22.36 4.88
C ALA A 388 14.13 -23.41 3.79
N LYS A 389 15.27 -23.37 3.12
CA LYS A 389 15.66 -24.39 2.12
C LYS A 389 15.88 -25.76 2.74
N SER A 390 16.34 -25.84 3.98
CA SER A 390 16.63 -27.11 4.67
C SER A 390 15.39 -27.82 5.22
N LEU A 391 14.28 -27.12 5.45
CA LEU A 391 13.02 -27.66 5.94
C LEU A 391 12.19 -28.30 4.82
#